data_e70fc061d11a92f14332a0f00bc19f06
#
_entry.id   e70fc061d11a92f14332a0f00bc19f06
#
_cell.length_a   1.000
_cell.length_b   1.000
_cell.length_c   1.000
_cell.angle_alpha   90.00
_cell.angle_beta   90.00
_cell.angle_gamma   90.00
#
_symmetry.space_group_name_H-M   'P 1'
#
loop_
_entity.id
_entity.type
_entity.pdbx_description
1 polymer ?
#
loop_
_entity_poly.entity_id
_entity_poly.type
_entity_poly.pdbx_seq_one_letter_code
_entity_poly.pdbx_strand_id
1 'polypeptide(L)'
;MLGRITTHALSARRLRRAHTGAMLVAVGALAAASTIFLGGCETPEKVTREVDPDVQIPPGEHGLRKLSREEYPDLAAAYKARDDKFAKAIDISAQWFMTGTSRQNYSSEQMGPISQVVAGHDQAAASVYAFRELAAKSSDAKAFQDAVYEQFDIWQTRGKDGKGKSLITGYCSPELKASMTATEIFKYPLYRRPADLVTDSVTGEPLGRRAADGSIVPWPSRKELLASNQLAGSELIWLSSAFEVYVCEVNGSAKLIMPDNTVKYVGYAGKTGRPYIGLGVSLKDSGVITTRERNLSSIRRLYERDSALVQQYIDKNENMVFFGMYDGKSWPAGSLGVPVTDHASVATDKKIFPRGLVMMFDTKVADYAGRQNQFNQFMMDQDTGGAIRAAGRADIYMGVGAAAEILAGNQFADGTFYYFVLKPEFMAKYPLPTSAKTTPANIVRGTPAAAPNAKGASAPAAANLTQVPAPPLAQPPASTPAPAPAPK
;
A
#
# COMPACT_ATOMS: atom_id res chain seq x y z
N MET A 1 -61.84 -15.06 32.00
CA MET A 1 -62.03 -13.75 32.57
C MET A 1 -61.38 -12.77 31.65
N LEU A 2 -61.98 -12.25 30.62
CA LEU A 2 -63.04 -11.21 30.49
C LEU A 2 -62.60 -9.86 31.10
N GLY A 3 -62.52 -8.87 30.20
CA GLY A 3 -62.62 -7.44 30.45
C GLY A 3 -61.78 -6.66 29.46
N ARG A 4 -62.21 -6.39 28.23
CA ARG A 4 -62.98 -5.27 27.65
C ARG A 4 -62.22 -3.93 27.79
N ILE A 5 -61.72 -3.38 26.64
CA ILE A 5 -62.28 -2.44 25.65
C ILE A 5 -62.74 -1.09 26.27
N THR A 6 -62.18 0.01 25.79
CA THR A 6 -62.97 1.15 25.30
C THR A 6 -62.10 2.09 24.42
N THR A 7 -62.59 2.29 23.23
CA THR A 7 -62.34 3.31 22.21
C THR A 7 -63.00 4.63 22.55
N HIS A 8 -62.42 5.76 22.23
CA HIS A 8 -63.16 6.97 21.86
C HIS A 8 -62.47 7.75 20.76
N ALA A 9 -63.24 7.87 19.68
CA ALA A 9 -62.99 8.70 18.50
C ALA A 9 -63.81 10.00 18.61
N LEU A 10 -63.61 10.88 17.61
CA LEU A 10 -64.38 12.07 17.21
C LEU A 10 -63.85 13.39 17.80
N SER A 11 -63.68 14.50 17.09
CA SER A 11 -64.39 14.96 15.88
C SER A 11 -63.67 16.16 15.26
N ALA A 12 -63.79 16.26 13.96
CA ALA A 12 -63.43 17.42 13.16
C ALA A 12 -64.43 18.58 13.31
N ARG A 13 -63.98 19.82 13.19
CA ARG A 13 -64.78 20.89 12.61
C ARG A 13 -63.94 21.95 11.92
N ARG A 14 -64.26 22.15 10.65
CA ARG A 14 -63.95 23.28 9.78
C ARG A 14 -64.63 24.56 10.26
N LEU A 15 -64.02 25.73 9.98
CA LEU A 15 -64.78 26.89 9.50
C LEU A 15 -63.89 27.86 8.71
N ARG A 16 -64.43 28.22 7.55
CA ARG A 16 -63.93 29.23 6.59
C ARG A 16 -64.45 30.60 6.95
N ARG A 17 -63.78 31.66 6.46
CA ARG A 17 -64.22 32.91 5.76
C ARG A 17 -63.20 34.02 6.00
N ALA A 18 -62.49 34.57 5.00
CA ALA A 18 -62.85 35.46 3.88
C ALA A 18 -63.26 36.87 4.38
N HIS A 19 -62.49 37.87 4.01
CA HIS A 19 -62.87 39.12 3.27
C HIS A 19 -61.69 40.13 3.32
N THR A 20 -61.16 40.44 2.18
CA THR A 20 -61.30 41.64 1.33
C THR A 20 -60.97 43.00 2.02
N GLY A 21 -59.98 43.64 1.46
CA GLY A 21 -60.20 45.03 1.02
C GLY A 21 -59.20 46.05 1.44
N ALA A 22 -58.75 46.72 0.46
CA ALA A 22 -58.44 48.11 0.29
C ALA A 22 -56.99 48.60 0.22
N MET A 23 -56.71 49.02 -0.95
CA MET A 23 -55.68 49.86 -1.51
C MET A 23 -55.67 51.25 -0.85
N LEU A 24 -54.48 51.78 -0.50
CA LEU A 24 -54.26 53.25 -0.48
C LEU A 24 -52.82 53.57 -0.82
N VAL A 25 -52.71 54.39 -1.86
CA VAL A 25 -51.50 55.04 -2.38
C VAL A 25 -51.16 56.21 -1.46
N ALA A 26 -49.88 56.37 -1.10
CA ALA A 26 -49.35 57.69 -0.73
C ALA A 26 -47.87 57.76 -1.17
N VAL A 27 -47.64 58.77 -2.02
CA VAL A 27 -46.36 59.30 -2.50
C VAL A 27 -45.68 60.08 -1.36
N GLY A 28 -44.40 59.99 -1.21
CA GLY A 28 -43.66 60.94 -0.41
C GLY A 28 -42.21 60.64 -0.12
N ALA A 29 -41.37 61.41 -0.79
CA ALA A 29 -40.06 61.93 -0.39
C ALA A 29 -38.81 61.01 -0.44
N LEU A 30 -37.92 61.37 -1.37
CA LEU A 30 -36.49 61.08 -1.43
C LEU A 30 -35.79 61.43 -0.10
N ALA A 31 -35.08 60.48 0.44
CA ALA A 31 -33.92 60.71 1.27
C ALA A 31 -32.80 59.78 0.80
N ALA A 32 -31.80 60.41 0.18
CA ALA A 32 -30.56 59.74 -0.22
C ALA A 32 -29.79 59.33 1.05
N ALA A 33 -29.80 58.05 1.36
CA ALA A 33 -28.87 57.48 2.31
C ALA A 33 -27.80 56.69 1.52
N SER A 34 -26.61 57.29 1.48
CA SER A 34 -25.39 56.64 0.94
C SER A 34 -25.02 55.46 1.82
N THR A 35 -25.46 54.28 1.46
CA THR A 35 -24.92 53.03 2.02
C THR A 35 -23.54 52.79 1.40
N ILE A 36 -22.52 53.07 2.21
CA ILE A 36 -21.15 52.67 1.95
C ILE A 36 -21.16 51.12 1.95
N PHE A 37 -21.08 50.51 0.78
CA PHE A 37 -20.72 49.12 0.63
C PHE A 37 -19.27 49.00 1.12
N LEU A 38 -19.08 48.57 2.37
CA LEU A 38 -17.87 47.93 2.82
C LEU A 38 -17.83 46.57 2.11
N GLY A 39 -17.30 46.58 0.89
CA GLY A 39 -16.86 45.36 0.24
C GLY A 39 -15.79 44.74 1.11
N GLY A 40 -16.18 43.74 1.88
CA GLY A 40 -15.23 42.83 2.51
C GLY A 40 -14.37 42.24 1.37
N CYS A 41 -13.10 42.62 1.34
CA CYS A 41 -12.12 41.81 0.62
C CYS A 41 -12.15 40.40 1.20
N GLU A 42 -12.93 39.52 0.61
CA GLU A 42 -12.65 38.10 0.76
C GLU A 42 -11.22 37.89 0.25
N THR A 43 -10.31 37.73 1.18
CA THR A 43 -8.98 37.24 0.87
C THR A 43 -9.20 35.94 0.09
N PRO A 44 -8.67 35.81 -1.14
CA PRO A 44 -8.81 34.59 -1.88
C PRO A 44 -8.27 33.47 -0.97
N GLU A 45 -9.14 32.51 -0.63
CA GLU A 45 -8.78 31.31 0.08
C GLU A 45 -7.57 30.77 -0.69
N LYS A 46 -6.40 30.77 -0.05
CA LYS A 46 -5.22 30.17 -0.63
C LYS A 46 -5.60 28.73 -0.91
N VAL A 47 -5.91 28.41 -2.16
CA VAL A 47 -6.00 27.03 -2.63
C VAL A 47 -4.61 26.45 -2.35
N THR A 48 -4.47 25.86 -1.18
CA THR A 48 -3.28 25.08 -0.85
C THR A 48 -3.30 23.90 -1.80
N ARG A 49 -2.51 24.02 -2.87
CA ARG A 49 -2.34 22.94 -3.84
C ARG A 49 -1.90 21.73 -3.04
N GLU A 50 -2.75 20.70 -2.98
CA GLU A 50 -2.44 19.46 -2.28
C GLU A 50 -1.14 18.91 -2.87
N VAL A 51 -0.11 18.78 -2.04
CA VAL A 51 1.20 18.32 -2.50
C VAL A 51 1.07 16.85 -2.86
N ASP A 52 1.49 16.49 -4.07
CA ASP A 52 1.48 15.13 -4.56
C ASP A 52 2.31 14.23 -3.62
N PRO A 53 1.77 13.15 -3.06
CA PRO A 53 2.51 12.23 -2.22
C PRO A 53 3.61 11.47 -2.98
N ASP A 54 3.53 11.41 -4.30
CA ASP A 54 4.47 10.70 -5.16
C ASP A 54 5.62 11.60 -5.68
N VAL A 55 5.78 12.81 -5.10
CA VAL A 55 6.91 13.70 -5.41
C VAL A 55 8.23 13.00 -5.17
N GLN A 56 9.03 12.90 -6.24
CA GLN A 56 10.34 12.27 -6.19
C GLN A 56 11.31 13.09 -5.33
N ILE A 57 12.21 12.38 -4.65
CA ILE A 57 13.26 13.02 -3.85
C ILE A 57 14.22 13.75 -4.82
N PRO A 58 14.51 15.03 -4.60
CA PRO A 58 15.48 15.75 -5.40
C PRO A 58 16.86 15.10 -5.39
N PRO A 59 17.64 15.20 -6.47
CA PRO A 59 19.00 14.67 -6.51
C PRO A 59 19.86 15.19 -5.35
N GLY A 60 20.57 14.27 -4.69
CA GLY A 60 21.44 14.60 -3.53
C GLY A 60 20.70 14.70 -2.19
N GLU A 61 19.37 14.55 -2.17
CA GLU A 61 18.59 14.52 -0.94
C GLU A 61 18.17 13.09 -0.57
N HIS A 62 17.79 12.90 0.69
CA HIS A 62 17.47 11.59 1.26
C HIS A 62 16.01 11.50 1.71
N GLY A 63 15.46 10.29 1.75
CA GLY A 63 14.11 10.02 2.21
C GLY A 63 13.92 10.11 3.73
N LEU A 64 15.02 10.05 4.47
CA LEU A 64 15.05 10.13 5.92
C LEU A 64 15.99 11.25 6.39
N ARG A 65 15.60 11.96 7.42
CA ARG A 65 16.39 12.96 8.12
C ARG A 65 16.67 12.49 9.54
N LYS A 66 17.94 12.43 9.95
CA LYS A 66 18.29 12.18 11.34
C LYS A 66 17.90 13.40 12.18
N LEU A 67 17.19 13.16 13.26
CA LEU A 67 16.74 14.22 14.17
C LEU A 67 17.83 14.58 15.17
N SER A 68 17.87 15.86 15.58
CA SER A 68 18.56 16.26 16.79
C SER A 68 17.79 15.80 18.02
N ARG A 69 18.43 15.81 19.18
CA ARG A 69 17.82 15.32 20.43
C ARG A 69 16.58 16.11 20.83
N GLU A 70 16.55 17.38 20.53
CA GLU A 70 15.47 18.32 20.81
C GLU A 70 14.24 18.11 19.92
N GLU A 71 14.44 17.46 18.76
CA GLU A 71 13.39 17.15 17.81
C GLU A 71 12.78 15.76 18.01
N TYR A 72 13.26 14.98 18.98
CA TYR A 72 12.76 13.63 19.19
C TYR A 72 11.27 13.64 19.57
N PRO A 73 10.43 12.82 18.90
CA PRO A 73 9.01 12.78 19.17
C PRO A 73 8.70 12.15 20.53
N ASP A 74 7.63 12.58 21.20
CA ASP A 74 7.14 11.90 22.41
C ASP A 74 6.71 10.46 22.10
N LEU A 75 7.25 9.50 22.83
CA LEU A 75 6.98 8.07 22.66
C LEU A 75 5.94 7.53 23.64
N ALA A 76 5.46 8.34 24.59
CA ALA A 76 4.62 7.86 25.68
C ALA A 76 3.26 7.32 25.19
N ALA A 77 2.65 7.97 24.21
CA ALA A 77 1.39 7.52 23.64
C ALA A 77 1.56 6.20 22.90
N ALA A 78 2.57 6.08 22.04
CA ALA A 78 2.88 4.86 21.30
C ALA A 78 3.28 3.70 22.23
N TYR A 79 4.03 3.99 23.30
CA TYR A 79 4.36 2.98 24.32
C TYR A 79 3.12 2.41 25.01
N LYS A 80 2.15 3.27 25.37
CA LYS A 80 0.90 2.86 26.00
C LYS A 80 -0.03 2.10 25.05
N ALA A 81 0.01 2.44 23.77
CA ALA A 81 -0.83 1.84 22.74
C ALA A 81 -0.31 0.50 22.20
N ARG A 82 0.92 0.09 22.56
CA ARG A 82 1.46 -1.19 22.10
C ARG A 82 0.64 -2.38 22.60
N ASP A 83 0.43 -3.33 21.73
CA ASP A 83 -0.42 -4.50 21.95
C ASP A 83 0.26 -5.79 21.47
N ASP A 84 -0.46 -6.90 21.54
CA ASP A 84 0.00 -8.19 21.07
C ASP A 84 0.28 -8.22 19.56
N LYS A 85 -0.35 -7.35 18.77
CA LYS A 85 -0.11 -7.26 17.34
C LYS A 85 1.26 -6.67 17.06
N PHE A 86 1.63 -5.60 17.75
CA PHE A 86 2.98 -5.06 17.67
C PHE A 86 4.02 -6.07 18.18
N ALA A 87 3.75 -6.75 19.31
CA ALA A 87 4.65 -7.78 19.84
C ALA A 87 4.87 -8.91 18.83
N LYS A 88 3.82 -9.35 18.15
CA LYS A 88 3.90 -10.34 17.07
C LYS A 88 4.70 -9.82 15.88
N ALA A 89 4.43 -8.59 15.43
CA ALA A 89 5.09 -8.02 14.25
C ALA A 89 6.60 -7.81 14.47
N ILE A 90 7.01 -7.35 15.65
CA ILE A 90 8.44 -7.18 15.96
C ILE A 90 9.16 -8.52 16.10
N ASP A 91 8.50 -9.57 16.63
CA ASP A 91 9.03 -10.93 16.69
C ASP A 91 9.26 -11.51 15.28
N ILE A 92 8.32 -11.28 14.36
CA ILE A 92 8.45 -11.67 12.95
C ILE A 92 9.66 -10.98 12.31
N SER A 93 9.84 -9.67 12.50
CA SER A 93 11.01 -8.96 11.98
C SER A 93 12.32 -9.45 12.60
N ALA A 94 12.33 -9.68 13.91
CA ALA A 94 13.52 -10.23 14.59
C ALA A 94 13.93 -11.60 14.01
N GLN A 95 12.96 -12.48 13.73
CA GLN A 95 13.22 -13.77 13.07
C GLN A 95 13.67 -13.59 11.62
N TRP A 96 13.08 -12.66 10.87
CA TRP A 96 13.47 -12.38 9.50
C TRP A 96 14.94 -11.94 9.41
N PHE A 97 15.41 -11.12 10.33
CA PHE A 97 16.82 -10.69 10.37
C PHE A 97 17.81 -11.86 10.56
N MET A 98 17.35 -13.03 11.02
CA MET A 98 18.18 -14.25 11.12
C MET A 98 18.28 -15.03 9.81
N THR A 99 17.59 -14.62 8.75
CA THR A 99 17.61 -15.30 7.45
C THR A 99 18.71 -14.79 6.52
N GLY A 100 19.18 -15.63 5.61
CA GLY A 100 20.10 -15.22 4.54
C GLY A 100 19.49 -14.16 3.61
N THR A 101 18.17 -14.20 3.42
CA THR A 101 17.45 -13.20 2.59
C THR A 101 17.54 -11.81 3.18
N SER A 102 17.48 -11.66 4.51
CA SER A 102 17.61 -10.34 5.13
C SER A 102 18.99 -9.73 4.87
N ARG A 103 20.07 -10.52 4.92
CA ARG A 103 21.42 -10.05 4.60
C ARG A 103 21.55 -9.62 3.15
N GLN A 104 20.97 -10.36 2.21
CA GLN A 104 20.93 -9.98 0.81
C GLN A 104 20.24 -8.61 0.60
N ASN A 105 19.12 -8.38 1.29
CA ASN A 105 18.36 -7.13 1.19
C ASN A 105 19.06 -5.91 1.81
N TYR A 106 20.15 -6.09 2.51
CA TYR A 106 20.99 -5.02 3.09
C TYR A 106 22.36 -4.90 2.42
N SER A 107 22.60 -5.59 1.30
CA SER A 107 23.83 -5.41 0.53
C SER A 107 23.84 -4.03 -0.16
N SER A 108 25.01 -3.44 -0.31
CA SER A 108 25.17 -2.10 -0.92
C SER A 108 24.63 -2.00 -2.36
N GLU A 109 24.60 -3.11 -3.08
CA GLU A 109 24.07 -3.20 -4.45
C GLU A 109 22.54 -3.05 -4.52
N GLN A 110 21.84 -3.30 -3.39
CA GLN A 110 20.39 -3.27 -3.32
C GLN A 110 19.79 -1.97 -2.83
N MET A 111 20.60 -1.21 -2.15
CA MET A 111 20.25 0.12 -1.71
C MET A 111 20.56 1.07 -2.87
N GLY A 112 19.73 1.11 -3.90
CA GLY A 112 19.92 1.93 -5.11
C GLY A 112 20.37 3.39 -4.81
N PRO A 113 20.68 4.19 -5.82
CA PRO A 113 21.32 5.51 -5.66
C PRO A 113 20.52 6.52 -4.83
N ILE A 114 19.24 6.22 -4.53
CA ILE A 114 18.35 7.07 -3.72
C ILE A 114 18.31 6.59 -2.27
N SER A 115 18.72 5.33 -1.99
CA SER A 115 18.65 4.79 -0.63
C SER A 115 19.81 5.30 0.21
N GLN A 116 19.44 5.97 1.26
CA GLN A 116 20.37 6.34 2.33
C GLN A 116 20.71 5.11 3.14
N VAL A 117 21.98 4.82 3.33
CA VAL A 117 22.42 3.79 4.29
C VAL A 117 22.19 4.33 5.70
N VAL A 118 21.02 4.02 6.27
CA VAL A 118 20.67 4.43 7.64
C VAL A 118 21.33 3.48 8.66
N ALA A 119 21.42 2.19 8.29
CA ALA A 119 22.03 1.14 9.09
C ALA A 119 22.51 0.00 8.19
N GLY A 120 23.59 -0.64 8.53
CA GLY A 120 23.95 -1.95 7.98
C GLY A 120 23.06 -3.06 8.55
N HIS A 121 23.11 -4.27 7.94
CA HIS A 121 22.28 -5.41 8.35
C HIS A 121 22.34 -5.70 9.86
N ASP A 122 23.53 -5.83 10.43
CA ASP A 122 23.68 -6.24 11.82
C ASP A 122 23.23 -5.12 12.79
N GLN A 123 23.43 -3.85 12.43
CA GLN A 123 22.90 -2.73 13.20
C GLN A 123 21.36 -2.66 13.11
N ALA A 124 20.79 -2.88 11.95
CA ALA A 124 19.32 -2.94 11.77
C ALA A 124 18.72 -4.10 12.58
N ALA A 125 19.32 -5.28 12.54
CA ALA A 125 18.94 -6.41 13.35
C ALA A 125 19.02 -6.09 14.85
N ALA A 126 20.17 -5.58 15.32
CA ALA A 126 20.37 -5.17 16.72
C ALA A 126 19.35 -4.11 17.15
N SER A 127 18.98 -3.18 16.25
CA SER A 127 17.95 -2.18 16.52
C SER A 127 16.59 -2.82 16.86
N VAL A 128 16.17 -3.83 16.10
CA VAL A 128 14.91 -4.54 16.35
C VAL A 128 14.97 -5.32 17.69
N TYR A 129 16.07 -6.03 17.95
CA TYR A 129 16.25 -6.78 19.20
C TYR A 129 16.29 -5.85 20.42
N ALA A 130 17.03 -4.75 20.34
CA ALA A 130 17.12 -3.76 21.41
C ALA A 130 15.78 -3.11 21.70
N PHE A 131 15.06 -2.66 20.67
CA PHE A 131 13.75 -2.04 20.82
C PHE A 131 12.72 -3.00 21.43
N ARG A 132 12.70 -4.24 20.96
CA ARG A 132 11.85 -5.32 21.50
C ARG A 132 12.13 -5.55 22.98
N GLU A 133 13.39 -5.61 23.38
CA GLU A 133 13.80 -5.80 24.77
C GLU A 133 13.39 -4.61 25.63
N LEU A 134 13.63 -3.39 25.20
CA LEU A 134 13.23 -2.18 25.92
C LEU A 134 11.71 -2.09 26.04
N ALA A 135 10.95 -2.38 24.98
CA ALA A 135 9.50 -2.37 25.00
C ALA A 135 8.91 -3.41 25.98
N ALA A 136 9.58 -4.55 26.17
CA ALA A 136 9.16 -5.61 27.07
C ALA A 136 9.58 -5.38 28.53
N LYS A 137 10.75 -4.76 28.78
CA LYS A 137 11.35 -4.69 30.12
C LYS A 137 11.21 -3.33 30.81
N SER A 138 10.86 -2.27 30.12
CA SER A 138 10.71 -0.96 30.73
C SER A 138 9.50 -0.92 31.67
N SER A 139 9.67 -0.34 32.84
CA SER A 139 8.65 -0.27 33.87
C SER A 139 7.45 0.60 33.48
N ASP A 140 7.73 1.67 32.73
CA ASP A 140 6.74 2.66 32.32
C ASP A 140 7.16 3.40 31.05
N ALA A 141 6.30 4.26 30.55
CA ALA A 141 6.53 5.02 29.33
C ALA A 141 7.74 5.97 29.41
N LYS A 142 7.99 6.55 30.59
CA LYS A 142 9.11 7.46 30.77
C LYS A 142 10.44 6.71 30.74
N ALA A 143 10.55 5.61 31.46
CA ALA A 143 11.75 4.78 31.47
C ALA A 143 12.05 4.22 30.09
N PHE A 144 11.01 3.82 29.35
CA PHE A 144 11.14 3.39 27.96
C PHE A 144 11.68 4.51 27.06
N GLN A 145 11.04 5.68 27.13
CA GLN A 145 11.43 6.84 26.30
C GLN A 145 12.85 7.28 26.60
N ASP A 146 13.24 7.37 27.86
CA ASP A 146 14.60 7.76 28.27
C ASP A 146 15.63 6.77 27.69
N ALA A 147 15.36 5.46 27.78
CA ALA A 147 16.24 4.43 27.26
C ALA A 147 16.34 4.46 25.73
N VAL A 148 15.22 4.65 25.03
CA VAL A 148 15.22 4.79 23.57
C VAL A 148 15.99 6.04 23.15
N TYR A 149 15.75 7.13 23.80
CA TYR A 149 16.43 8.39 23.51
C TYR A 149 17.94 8.34 23.76
N GLU A 150 18.39 7.60 24.75
CA GLU A 150 19.81 7.38 25.01
C GLU A 150 20.45 6.51 23.93
N GLN A 151 19.78 5.39 23.58
CA GLN A 151 20.42 4.32 22.84
C GLN A 151 20.14 4.36 21.33
N PHE A 152 19.16 5.15 20.87
CA PHE A 152 18.79 5.18 19.46
C PHE A 152 18.99 6.55 18.83
N ASP A 153 19.36 6.51 17.55
CA ASP A 153 19.15 7.62 16.63
C ASP A 153 17.74 7.52 16.07
N ILE A 154 17.01 8.64 16.06
CA ILE A 154 15.65 8.71 15.50
C ILE A 154 15.73 9.44 14.17
N TRP A 155 15.12 8.83 13.15
CA TRP A 155 15.09 9.34 11.80
C TRP A 155 13.64 9.61 11.39
N GLN A 156 13.35 10.80 10.89
CA GLN A 156 12.04 11.19 10.41
C GLN A 156 11.97 11.06 8.88
N THR A 157 10.83 10.57 8.36
CA THR A 157 10.56 10.67 6.92
C THR A 157 10.67 12.11 6.44
N ARG A 158 11.21 12.30 5.23
CA ARG A 158 11.16 13.61 4.55
C ARG A 158 9.72 14.04 4.26
N GLY A 159 8.83 13.07 4.03
CA GLY A 159 7.45 13.32 3.64
C GLY A 159 7.31 13.90 2.23
N LYS A 160 6.08 14.24 1.85
CA LYS A 160 5.73 14.85 0.57
C LYS A 160 6.09 16.34 0.48
N ASP A 161 6.27 16.98 1.61
CA ASP A 161 6.53 18.43 1.75
C ASP A 161 7.97 18.78 2.11
N GLY A 162 8.84 17.79 2.24
CA GLY A 162 10.22 17.95 2.70
C GLY A 162 10.36 18.23 4.19
N LYS A 163 9.26 18.22 4.97
CA LYS A 163 9.20 18.55 6.40
C LYS A 163 8.65 17.41 7.27
N GLY A 164 8.40 16.26 6.67
CA GLY A 164 7.93 15.05 7.37
C GLY A 164 6.47 14.70 7.14
N LYS A 165 5.69 15.53 6.46
CA LYS A 165 4.28 15.25 6.21
C LYS A 165 4.12 14.22 5.09
N SER A 166 3.52 13.08 5.39
CA SER A 166 3.26 11.99 4.45
C SER A 166 1.77 11.68 4.38
N LEU A 167 1.34 11.14 3.25
CA LEU A 167 0.01 10.56 3.10
C LEU A 167 0.04 9.14 3.64
N ILE A 168 -0.83 8.84 4.60
CA ILE A 168 -0.99 7.51 5.19
C ILE A 168 -2.30 6.92 4.69
N THR A 169 -2.17 5.89 3.87
CA THR A 169 -3.29 5.11 3.32
C THR A 169 -3.32 3.71 3.93
N GLY A 170 -4.29 2.89 3.53
CA GLY A 170 -4.43 1.53 4.02
C GLY A 170 -4.55 0.52 2.90
N TYR A 171 -4.12 -0.71 3.15
CA TYR A 171 -4.34 -1.84 2.29
C TYR A 171 -4.79 -3.07 3.08
N CYS A 172 -5.36 -4.06 2.41
CA CYS A 172 -5.88 -5.26 3.06
C CYS A 172 -5.64 -6.49 2.17
N SER A 173 -5.87 -7.66 2.72
CA SER A 173 -5.97 -8.91 1.96
C SER A 173 -7.46 -9.23 1.75
N PRO A 174 -7.99 -9.17 0.53
CA PRO A 174 -9.40 -9.41 0.27
C PRO A 174 -9.77 -10.87 0.54
N GLU A 175 -11.05 -11.07 0.91
CA GLU A 175 -11.67 -12.40 0.96
C GLU A 175 -12.63 -12.53 -0.21
N LEU A 176 -12.38 -13.50 -1.10
CA LEU A 176 -13.09 -13.64 -2.36
C LEU A 176 -13.58 -15.08 -2.54
N LYS A 177 -14.67 -15.26 -3.28
CA LYS A 177 -15.11 -16.59 -3.71
C LYS A 177 -14.32 -17.03 -4.94
N ALA A 178 -13.94 -18.30 -5.00
CA ALA A 178 -13.11 -18.82 -6.08
C ALA A 178 -13.43 -20.28 -6.39
N SER A 179 -12.96 -20.78 -7.54
CA SER A 179 -13.03 -22.18 -7.94
C SER A 179 -11.71 -22.66 -8.53
N MET A 180 -11.35 -23.93 -8.30
CA MET A 180 -10.17 -24.54 -8.93
C MET A 180 -10.33 -24.75 -10.44
N THR A 181 -11.56 -24.74 -10.94
CA THR A 181 -11.90 -24.96 -12.33
C THR A 181 -12.79 -23.83 -12.84
N ALA A 182 -12.74 -23.53 -14.13
CA ALA A 182 -13.67 -22.61 -14.76
C ALA A 182 -15.10 -23.18 -14.67
N THR A 183 -16.06 -22.29 -14.39
CA THR A 183 -17.51 -22.58 -14.38
C THR A 183 -18.27 -21.40 -15.01
N GLU A 184 -19.59 -21.48 -15.09
CA GLU A 184 -20.40 -20.36 -15.55
C GLU A 184 -20.30 -19.12 -14.64
N ILE A 185 -20.01 -19.32 -13.34
CA ILE A 185 -19.84 -18.24 -12.35
C ILE A 185 -18.37 -17.79 -12.30
N PHE A 186 -17.44 -18.73 -12.22
CA PHE A 186 -16.02 -18.46 -12.06
C PHE A 186 -15.31 -18.53 -13.41
N LYS A 187 -15.15 -17.40 -14.08
CA LYS A 187 -14.64 -17.29 -15.48
C LYS A 187 -13.32 -16.57 -15.59
N TYR A 188 -12.88 -15.89 -14.53
CA TYR A 188 -11.76 -14.95 -14.57
C TYR A 188 -10.58 -15.52 -13.79
N PRO A 189 -9.51 -16.00 -14.47
CA PRO A 189 -8.41 -16.67 -13.80
C PRO A 189 -7.40 -15.68 -13.20
N LEU A 190 -6.84 -16.08 -12.05
CA LEU A 190 -5.51 -15.67 -11.64
C LEU A 190 -4.49 -16.64 -12.27
N TYR A 191 -3.35 -16.12 -12.70
CA TYR A 191 -2.34 -16.91 -13.39
C TYR A 191 -1.13 -17.20 -12.52
N ARG A 192 -0.57 -18.40 -12.70
CA ARG A 192 0.72 -18.78 -12.11
C ARG A 192 1.85 -17.95 -12.70
N ARG A 193 2.93 -17.81 -11.93
CA ARG A 193 4.17 -17.25 -12.42
C ARG A 193 4.65 -18.05 -13.62
N PRO A 194 4.81 -17.45 -14.81
CA PRO A 194 5.39 -18.09 -15.96
C PRO A 194 6.86 -18.48 -15.73
N ALA A 195 7.29 -19.62 -16.29
CA ALA A 195 8.66 -20.10 -16.14
C ALA A 195 9.70 -19.19 -16.83
N ASP A 196 9.29 -18.46 -17.85
CA ASP A 196 10.10 -17.51 -18.60
C ASP A 196 10.13 -16.10 -17.99
N LEU A 197 9.38 -15.82 -16.91
CA LEU A 197 9.48 -14.56 -16.17
C LEU A 197 10.84 -14.44 -15.51
N VAL A 198 11.63 -13.48 -15.94
CA VAL A 198 12.93 -13.14 -15.36
C VAL A 198 12.77 -12.00 -14.37
N THR A 199 13.26 -12.21 -13.15
CA THR A 199 13.29 -11.19 -12.10
C THR A 199 14.72 -11.08 -11.57
N ASP A 200 15.07 -9.91 -11.11
CA ASP A 200 16.28 -9.72 -10.32
C ASP A 200 16.28 -10.68 -9.13
N SER A 201 17.36 -11.41 -8.94
CA SER A 201 17.44 -12.48 -7.93
C SER A 201 17.38 -11.94 -6.51
N VAL A 202 17.65 -10.68 -6.33
CA VAL A 202 17.81 -10.05 -5.04
C VAL A 202 16.64 -9.14 -4.71
N THR A 203 16.28 -8.21 -5.60
CA THR A 203 15.18 -7.27 -5.39
C THR A 203 13.82 -7.90 -5.71
N GLY A 204 13.79 -8.94 -6.57
CA GLY A 204 12.56 -9.52 -7.10
C GLY A 204 11.89 -8.65 -8.16
N GLU A 205 12.50 -7.52 -8.55
CA GLU A 205 11.97 -6.66 -9.60
C GLU A 205 11.96 -7.38 -10.96
N PRO A 206 10.92 -7.19 -11.79
CA PRO A 206 10.83 -7.83 -13.09
C PRO A 206 11.85 -7.22 -14.06
N LEU A 207 12.61 -8.08 -14.71
CA LEU A 207 13.55 -7.71 -15.80
C LEU A 207 12.94 -7.93 -17.18
N GLY A 208 11.92 -8.77 -17.30
CA GLY A 208 11.27 -9.12 -18.54
C GLY A 208 10.93 -10.60 -18.63
N ARG A 209 10.84 -11.13 -19.84
CA ARG A 209 10.71 -12.56 -20.10
C ARG A 209 11.86 -13.09 -20.96
N ARG A 210 12.20 -14.34 -20.77
CA ARG A 210 13.21 -15.02 -21.57
C ARG A 210 12.60 -15.46 -22.91
N ALA A 211 13.14 -14.95 -23.99
CA ALA A 211 12.78 -15.38 -25.34
C ALA A 211 13.45 -16.72 -25.71
N ALA A 212 13.02 -17.33 -26.81
CA ALA A 212 13.54 -18.63 -27.29
C ALA A 212 15.05 -18.61 -27.60
N ASP A 213 15.58 -17.48 -28.00
CA ASP A 213 17.01 -17.25 -28.23
C ASP A 213 17.83 -16.99 -26.96
N GLY A 214 17.16 -16.99 -25.77
CA GLY A 214 17.76 -16.72 -24.47
C GLY A 214 17.82 -15.24 -24.08
N SER A 215 17.50 -14.32 -24.98
CA SER A 215 17.45 -12.88 -24.68
C SER A 215 16.33 -12.54 -23.68
N ILE A 216 16.48 -11.40 -22.99
CA ILE A 216 15.42 -10.88 -22.12
C ILE A 216 14.71 -9.78 -22.87
N VAL A 217 13.41 -9.96 -23.08
CA VAL A 217 12.54 -9.02 -23.80
C VAL A 217 11.40 -8.54 -22.87
N PRO A 218 10.85 -7.35 -23.11
CA PRO A 218 9.69 -6.87 -22.37
C PRO A 218 8.48 -7.80 -22.51
N TRP A 219 7.66 -7.91 -21.46
CA TRP A 219 6.37 -8.57 -21.54
C TRP A 219 5.40 -7.75 -22.42
N PRO A 220 4.45 -8.39 -23.12
CA PRO A 220 3.30 -7.70 -23.69
C PRO A 220 2.49 -7.00 -22.58
N SER A 221 1.65 -6.05 -22.97
CA SER A 221 0.70 -5.44 -22.04
C SER A 221 -0.31 -6.48 -21.51
N ARG A 222 -0.92 -6.20 -20.35
CA ARG A 222 -2.00 -7.02 -19.78
C ARG A 222 -3.08 -7.35 -20.82
N LYS A 223 -3.53 -6.34 -21.58
CA LYS A 223 -4.57 -6.50 -22.61
C LYS A 223 -4.15 -7.48 -23.70
N GLU A 224 -2.92 -7.35 -24.20
CA GLU A 224 -2.35 -8.24 -25.22
C GLU A 224 -2.17 -9.67 -24.69
N LEU A 225 -1.72 -9.83 -23.43
CA LEU A 225 -1.58 -11.15 -22.81
C LEU A 225 -2.94 -11.85 -22.67
N LEU A 226 -3.97 -11.14 -22.23
CA LEU A 226 -5.32 -11.70 -22.06
C LEU A 226 -6.01 -11.99 -23.38
N ALA A 227 -5.70 -11.23 -24.45
CA ALA A 227 -6.21 -11.47 -25.80
C ALA A 227 -5.48 -12.60 -26.52
N SER A 228 -4.28 -12.97 -26.08
CA SER A 228 -3.45 -14.05 -26.64
C SER A 228 -3.64 -15.34 -25.83
N ASN A 229 -3.22 -16.46 -26.42
CA ASN A 229 -3.16 -17.75 -25.71
C ASN A 229 -1.84 -17.98 -24.95
N GLN A 230 -1.02 -16.94 -24.74
CA GLN A 230 0.30 -17.11 -24.14
C GLN A 230 0.27 -17.61 -22.70
N LEU A 231 -0.82 -17.38 -21.98
CA LEU A 231 -1.00 -17.81 -20.58
C LEU A 231 -1.88 -19.06 -20.45
N ALA A 232 -2.31 -19.66 -21.56
CA ALA A 232 -3.13 -20.89 -21.54
C ALA A 232 -2.39 -22.03 -20.80
N GLY A 233 -3.10 -22.69 -19.89
CA GLY A 233 -2.54 -23.76 -19.04
C GLY A 233 -1.79 -23.25 -17.79
N SER A 234 -1.65 -21.93 -17.64
CA SER A 234 -1.06 -21.32 -16.42
C SER A 234 -2.10 -20.77 -15.46
N GLU A 235 -3.38 -21.01 -15.69
CA GLU A 235 -4.46 -20.63 -14.80
C GLU A 235 -4.28 -21.32 -13.43
N LEU A 236 -4.30 -20.52 -12.37
CA LEU A 236 -4.07 -20.99 -11.01
C LEU A 236 -5.40 -21.30 -10.31
N ILE A 237 -6.35 -20.37 -10.42
CA ILE A 237 -7.65 -20.39 -9.76
C ILE A 237 -8.56 -19.38 -10.45
N TRP A 238 -9.87 -19.57 -10.37
CA TRP A 238 -10.86 -18.79 -11.10
C TRP A 238 -11.73 -17.97 -10.16
N LEU A 239 -11.92 -16.68 -10.46
CA LEU A 239 -12.74 -15.72 -9.73
C LEU A 239 -14.01 -15.40 -10.50
N SER A 240 -14.97 -14.73 -9.83
CA SER A 240 -16.31 -14.46 -10.38
C SER A 240 -16.34 -13.23 -11.29
N SER A 241 -15.38 -12.32 -11.20
CA SER A 241 -15.36 -11.11 -12.02
C SER A 241 -13.92 -10.62 -12.31
N ALA A 242 -13.79 -9.88 -13.42
CA ALA A 242 -12.54 -9.20 -13.75
C ALA A 242 -12.14 -8.15 -12.69
N PHE A 243 -13.13 -7.57 -12.02
CA PHE A 243 -12.88 -6.63 -10.93
C PHE A 243 -12.25 -7.33 -9.71
N GLU A 244 -12.69 -8.53 -9.35
CA GLU A 244 -12.06 -9.30 -8.27
C GLU A 244 -10.63 -9.72 -8.61
N VAL A 245 -10.35 -10.06 -9.88
CA VAL A 245 -8.98 -10.27 -10.36
C VAL A 245 -8.14 -9.01 -10.16
N TYR A 246 -8.66 -7.85 -10.58
CA TYR A 246 -7.99 -6.56 -10.37
C TYR A 246 -7.74 -6.28 -8.87
N VAL A 247 -8.72 -6.52 -8.01
CA VAL A 247 -8.59 -6.37 -6.55
C VAL A 247 -7.47 -7.25 -6.00
N CYS A 248 -7.41 -8.52 -6.44
CA CYS A 248 -6.31 -9.43 -6.10
C CYS A 248 -4.95 -8.89 -6.54
N GLU A 249 -4.85 -8.42 -7.76
CA GLU A 249 -3.60 -7.90 -8.34
C GLU A 249 -3.07 -6.66 -7.61
N VAL A 250 -3.96 -5.75 -7.22
CA VAL A 250 -3.58 -4.53 -6.48
C VAL A 250 -3.11 -4.84 -5.08
N ASN A 251 -3.80 -5.76 -4.38
CA ASN A 251 -3.45 -6.14 -3.00
C ASN A 251 -2.33 -7.19 -2.93
N GLY A 252 -2.01 -7.86 -4.02
CA GLY A 252 -0.96 -8.87 -4.10
C GLY A 252 -1.25 -10.18 -3.36
N SER A 253 -2.38 -10.31 -2.67
CA SER A 253 -2.79 -11.50 -1.95
C SER A 253 -4.30 -11.59 -1.80
N ALA A 254 -4.86 -12.80 -1.60
CA ALA A 254 -6.25 -12.99 -1.25
C ALA A 254 -6.47 -14.28 -0.45
N LYS A 255 -7.47 -14.26 0.44
CA LYS A 255 -8.10 -15.42 1.04
C LYS A 255 -9.26 -15.85 0.14
N LEU A 256 -9.27 -17.11 -0.24
CA LEU A 256 -10.23 -17.64 -1.21
C LEU A 256 -11.14 -18.67 -0.56
N ILE A 257 -12.44 -18.44 -0.64
CA ILE A 257 -13.49 -19.33 -0.16
C ILE A 257 -13.96 -20.19 -1.34
N MET A 258 -13.72 -21.47 -1.25
CA MET A 258 -14.07 -22.43 -2.28
C MET A 258 -15.56 -22.84 -2.19
N PRO A 259 -16.14 -23.44 -3.24
CA PRO A 259 -17.56 -23.84 -3.23
C PRO A 259 -17.92 -24.84 -2.13
N ASP A 260 -16.96 -25.62 -1.67
CA ASP A 260 -17.08 -26.57 -0.55
C ASP A 260 -16.78 -25.92 0.82
N ASN A 261 -16.69 -24.59 0.89
CA ASN A 261 -16.28 -23.78 2.05
C ASN A 261 -14.85 -24.04 2.56
N THR A 262 -14.04 -24.81 1.85
CA THR A 262 -12.60 -24.86 2.17
C THR A 262 -11.93 -23.53 1.84
N VAL A 263 -10.85 -23.23 2.56
CA VAL A 263 -10.10 -21.99 2.41
C VAL A 263 -8.78 -22.26 1.70
N LYS A 264 -8.49 -21.43 0.72
CA LYS A 264 -7.19 -21.38 0.05
C LYS A 264 -6.62 -19.97 0.11
N TYR A 265 -5.32 -19.86 -0.06
CA TYR A 265 -4.62 -18.59 -0.02
C TYR A 265 -3.77 -18.42 -1.26
N VAL A 266 -3.82 -17.25 -1.86
CA VAL A 266 -2.93 -16.85 -2.94
C VAL A 266 -2.10 -15.65 -2.53
N GLY A 267 -0.89 -15.56 -3.06
CA GLY A 267 0.00 -14.45 -2.85
C GLY A 267 0.82 -14.14 -4.10
N TYR A 268 1.42 -12.96 -4.11
CA TYR A 268 2.25 -12.46 -5.19
C TYR A 268 3.41 -13.42 -5.53
N ALA A 269 3.57 -13.73 -6.80
CA ALA A 269 4.65 -14.57 -7.32
C ALA A 269 5.48 -13.89 -8.44
N GLY A 270 5.10 -12.68 -8.84
CA GLY A 270 5.78 -11.90 -9.85
C GLY A 270 4.83 -10.97 -10.59
N LYS A 271 5.39 -10.10 -11.42
CA LYS A 271 4.63 -9.16 -12.28
C LYS A 271 5.36 -8.96 -13.59
N THR A 272 4.68 -8.46 -14.61
CA THR A 272 5.27 -8.22 -15.94
C THR A 272 6.27 -7.05 -15.97
N GLY A 273 6.21 -6.13 -15.00
CA GLY A 273 7.03 -4.92 -14.99
C GLY A 273 6.58 -3.84 -15.98
N ARG A 274 5.43 -4.01 -16.61
CA ARG A 274 4.80 -2.97 -17.43
C ARG A 274 4.32 -1.81 -16.56
N PRO A 275 4.08 -0.61 -17.11
CA PRO A 275 3.58 0.53 -16.36
C PRO A 275 2.30 0.19 -15.59
N TYR A 276 2.25 0.59 -14.32
CA TYR A 276 1.07 0.46 -13.49
C TYR A 276 0.24 1.75 -13.55
N ILE A 277 -1.03 1.61 -13.90
CA ILE A 277 -2.01 2.70 -13.89
C ILE A 277 -3.11 2.35 -12.90
N GLY A 278 -3.21 3.12 -11.82
CA GLY A 278 -4.21 2.91 -10.77
C GLY A 278 -5.63 3.22 -11.25
N LEU A 279 -6.54 2.27 -11.09
CA LEU A 279 -7.95 2.39 -11.52
C LEU A 279 -8.64 3.61 -10.91
N GLY A 280 -8.48 3.84 -9.61
CA GLY A 280 -9.10 4.98 -8.92
C GLY A 280 -8.58 6.34 -9.40
N VAL A 281 -7.30 6.42 -9.76
CA VAL A 281 -6.69 7.62 -10.36
C VAL A 281 -7.28 7.84 -11.74
N SER A 282 -7.28 6.81 -12.56
CA SER A 282 -7.77 6.87 -13.95
C SER A 282 -9.25 7.26 -14.04
N LEU A 283 -10.10 6.70 -13.18
CA LEU A 283 -11.51 7.05 -13.09
C LEU A 283 -11.74 8.49 -12.62
N LYS A 284 -10.98 8.95 -11.63
CA LYS A 284 -11.06 10.33 -11.12
C LYS A 284 -10.60 11.33 -12.18
N ASP A 285 -9.47 11.09 -12.83
CA ASP A 285 -8.90 12.02 -13.82
C ASP A 285 -9.76 12.13 -15.08
N SER A 286 -10.57 11.09 -15.34
CA SER A 286 -11.59 11.11 -16.42
C SER A 286 -12.94 11.67 -15.96
N GLY A 287 -13.08 12.16 -14.72
CA GLY A 287 -14.31 12.74 -14.20
C GLY A 287 -15.43 11.74 -13.92
N VAL A 288 -15.16 10.42 -13.95
CA VAL A 288 -16.15 9.36 -13.70
C VAL A 288 -16.49 9.25 -12.21
N ILE A 289 -15.50 9.48 -11.35
CA ILE A 289 -15.65 9.52 -9.89
C ILE A 289 -14.99 10.76 -9.29
N THR A 290 -15.44 11.15 -8.12
CA THR A 290 -14.82 12.22 -7.33
C THR A 290 -13.62 11.70 -6.52
N THR A 291 -12.82 12.62 -5.96
CA THR A 291 -11.73 12.26 -5.04
C THR A 291 -12.22 11.44 -3.84
N ARG A 292 -13.42 11.73 -3.31
CA ARG A 292 -14.03 10.97 -2.19
C ARG A 292 -14.42 9.55 -2.57
N GLU A 293 -14.78 9.33 -3.82
CA GLU A 293 -15.18 8.01 -4.34
C GLU A 293 -13.98 7.18 -4.81
N ARG A 294 -12.75 7.69 -4.71
CA ARG A 294 -11.52 6.96 -5.07
C ARG A 294 -11.14 5.89 -4.02
N ASN A 295 -12.11 5.11 -3.60
CA ASN A 295 -11.94 3.98 -2.70
C ASN A 295 -12.57 2.71 -3.29
N LEU A 296 -12.10 1.55 -2.83
CA LEU A 296 -12.48 0.26 -3.41
C LEU A 296 -13.99 0.00 -3.34
N SER A 297 -14.64 0.35 -2.23
CA SER A 297 -16.10 0.14 -2.06
C SER A 297 -16.94 0.97 -3.04
N SER A 298 -16.53 2.22 -3.32
CA SER A 298 -17.22 3.07 -4.31
C SER A 298 -17.01 2.58 -5.73
N ILE A 299 -15.79 2.14 -6.05
CA ILE A 299 -15.47 1.58 -7.36
C ILE A 299 -16.17 0.23 -7.56
N ARG A 300 -16.31 -0.60 -6.51
CA ARG A 300 -17.09 -1.85 -6.56
C ARG A 300 -18.56 -1.57 -6.91
N ARG A 301 -19.20 -0.60 -6.24
CA ARG A 301 -20.58 -0.19 -6.57
C ARG A 301 -20.69 0.34 -8.00
N LEU A 302 -19.69 1.07 -8.49
CA LEU A 302 -19.66 1.51 -9.88
C LEU A 302 -19.55 0.30 -10.84
N TYR A 303 -18.71 -0.67 -10.53
CA TYR A 303 -18.56 -1.91 -11.32
C TYR A 303 -19.86 -2.72 -11.35
N GLU A 304 -20.54 -2.85 -10.23
CA GLU A 304 -21.85 -3.54 -10.14
C GLU A 304 -22.93 -2.86 -10.99
N ARG A 305 -22.87 -1.54 -11.12
CA ARG A 305 -23.81 -0.74 -11.92
C ARG A 305 -23.43 -0.71 -13.40
N ASP A 306 -22.15 -0.59 -13.70
CA ASP A 306 -21.61 -0.46 -15.07
C ASP A 306 -20.23 -1.13 -15.15
N SER A 307 -20.25 -2.45 -15.29
CA SER A 307 -19.02 -3.25 -15.37
C SER A 307 -18.22 -2.96 -16.65
N ALA A 308 -18.90 -2.63 -17.75
CA ALA A 308 -18.24 -2.35 -19.02
C ALA A 308 -17.45 -1.04 -18.98
N LEU A 309 -18.00 -0.02 -18.32
CA LEU A 309 -17.29 1.24 -18.09
C LEU A 309 -16.02 1.00 -17.26
N VAL A 310 -16.14 0.33 -16.11
CA VAL A 310 -14.98 0.11 -15.22
C VAL A 310 -13.94 -0.77 -15.88
N GLN A 311 -14.34 -1.75 -16.69
CA GLN A 311 -13.43 -2.62 -17.43
C GLN A 311 -12.52 -1.82 -18.38
N GLN A 312 -13.05 -0.79 -19.06
CA GLN A 312 -12.24 0.08 -19.93
C GLN A 312 -11.07 0.76 -19.20
N TYR A 313 -11.27 1.06 -17.90
CA TYR A 313 -10.21 1.66 -17.06
C TYR A 313 -9.28 0.62 -16.45
N ILE A 314 -9.77 -0.59 -16.15
CA ILE A 314 -8.90 -1.72 -15.76
C ILE A 314 -7.94 -2.05 -16.91
N ASP A 315 -8.41 -2.03 -18.14
CA ASP A 315 -7.61 -2.35 -19.35
C ASP A 315 -6.52 -1.32 -19.65
N LYS A 316 -6.59 -0.12 -19.06
CA LYS A 316 -5.50 0.88 -19.16
C LYS A 316 -4.27 0.48 -18.33
N ASN A 317 -4.42 -0.37 -17.34
CA ASN A 317 -3.29 -0.89 -16.57
C ASN A 317 -2.56 -1.96 -17.39
N GLU A 318 -1.35 -1.64 -17.85
CA GLU A 318 -0.54 -2.56 -18.64
C GLU A 318 0.14 -3.66 -17.79
N ASN A 319 0.28 -3.41 -16.49
CA ASN A 319 0.94 -4.36 -15.60
C ASN A 319 0.01 -5.54 -15.27
N MET A 320 0.58 -6.74 -15.27
CA MET A 320 -0.10 -7.96 -14.86
C MET A 320 0.66 -8.61 -13.71
N VAL A 321 -0.07 -9.12 -12.72
CA VAL A 321 0.49 -9.80 -11.54
C VAL A 321 0.22 -11.30 -11.64
N PHE A 322 1.22 -12.09 -11.27
CA PHE A 322 1.16 -13.54 -11.20
C PHE A 322 1.14 -14.01 -9.76
N PHE A 323 0.47 -15.12 -9.51
CA PHE A 323 0.19 -15.63 -8.17
C PHE A 323 0.73 -17.04 -7.94
N GLY A 324 0.96 -17.36 -6.66
CA GLY A 324 1.22 -18.70 -6.15
C GLY A 324 0.24 -19.06 -5.06
N MET A 325 0.07 -20.39 -4.82
CA MET A 325 -0.67 -20.87 -3.65
C MET A 325 0.20 -20.77 -2.41
N TYR A 326 -0.40 -20.37 -1.29
CA TYR A 326 0.26 -20.26 0.01
C TYR A 326 -0.40 -21.19 1.03
N ASP A 327 0.37 -21.60 2.03
CA ASP A 327 -0.19 -22.21 3.23
C ASP A 327 -0.77 -21.12 4.16
N GLY A 328 -1.69 -21.49 5.05
CA GLY A 328 -2.31 -20.54 5.97
C GLY A 328 -1.37 -20.03 7.07
N LYS A 329 -0.17 -20.61 7.24
CA LYS A 329 0.78 -20.22 8.29
C LYS A 329 1.67 -19.06 7.86
N SER A 330 2.05 -19.03 6.58
CA SER A 330 2.91 -17.99 5.99
C SER A 330 2.11 -16.86 5.31
N TRP A 331 0.79 -16.92 5.36
CA TRP A 331 -0.09 -15.95 4.71
C TRP A 331 -0.80 -15.04 5.76
N PRO A 332 -1.06 -13.76 5.46
CA PRO A 332 -0.66 -13.01 4.26
C PRO A 332 0.80 -12.58 4.35
N ALA A 333 1.57 -12.83 3.29
CA ALA A 333 2.99 -12.52 3.26
C ALA A 333 3.24 -11.14 2.63
N GLY A 334 3.99 -10.30 3.33
CA GLY A 334 4.54 -9.05 2.80
C GLY A 334 5.78 -9.29 1.92
N SER A 335 6.36 -8.22 1.42
CA SER A 335 7.52 -8.27 0.52
C SER A 335 8.79 -8.83 1.14
N LEU A 336 8.86 -8.88 2.47
CA LEU A 336 9.93 -9.58 3.19
C LEU A 336 9.79 -11.11 3.12
N GLY A 337 8.67 -11.63 2.60
CA GLY A 337 8.35 -13.05 2.61
C GLY A 337 7.92 -13.57 3.98
N VAL A 338 7.51 -12.70 4.87
CA VAL A 338 7.00 -13.02 6.22
C VAL A 338 5.56 -12.53 6.36
N PRO A 339 4.77 -13.12 7.28
CA PRO A 339 3.40 -12.67 7.54
C PRO A 339 3.35 -11.20 7.96
N VAL A 340 2.38 -10.46 7.40
CA VAL A 340 2.03 -9.11 7.88
C VAL A 340 0.95 -9.19 8.94
N THR A 341 0.96 -8.24 9.87
CA THR A 341 0.04 -8.16 11.01
C THR A 341 -0.78 -6.88 10.92
N ASP A 342 -2.11 -6.99 11.03
CA ASP A 342 -3.02 -5.87 10.92
C ASP A 342 -2.72 -4.78 11.97
N HIS A 343 -2.72 -3.52 11.54
CA HIS A 343 -2.40 -2.33 12.34
C HIS A 343 -1.01 -2.36 13.00
N ALA A 344 -0.13 -3.27 12.56
CA ALA A 344 1.24 -3.38 13.06
C ALA A 344 2.29 -3.54 11.95
N SER A 345 1.87 -3.86 10.71
CA SER A 345 2.76 -3.92 9.54
C SER A 345 2.47 -2.77 8.59
N VAL A 346 3.52 -2.27 7.95
CA VAL A 346 3.48 -1.12 7.03
C VAL A 346 4.18 -1.47 5.73
N ALA A 347 3.65 -0.93 4.64
CA ALA A 347 4.29 -0.92 3.34
C ALA A 347 4.85 0.47 3.03
N THR A 348 6.13 0.52 2.62
CA THR A 348 6.84 1.75 2.20
C THR A 348 7.61 1.52 0.91
N ASP A 349 8.17 2.58 0.31
CA ASP A 349 9.06 2.46 -0.85
C ASP A 349 10.43 1.89 -0.44
N LYS A 350 10.69 0.64 -0.82
CA LYS A 350 11.93 -0.07 -0.46
C LYS A 350 13.17 0.37 -1.26
N LYS A 351 13.02 1.30 -2.18
CA LYS A 351 14.15 2.01 -2.80
C LYS A 351 14.65 3.16 -1.92
N ILE A 352 13.85 3.58 -0.93
CA ILE A 352 14.11 4.73 -0.07
C ILE A 352 14.30 4.29 1.38
N PHE A 353 13.40 3.45 1.88
CA PHE A 353 13.30 3.10 3.30
C PHE A 353 13.90 1.73 3.63
N PRO A 354 14.53 1.60 4.81
CA PRO A 354 15.11 0.33 5.26
C PRO A 354 14.02 -0.69 5.56
N ARG A 355 14.33 -1.97 5.36
CA ARG A 355 13.40 -3.09 5.56
C ARG A 355 13.43 -3.59 7.00
N GLY A 356 12.28 -3.99 7.53
CA GLY A 356 12.17 -4.75 8.77
C GLY A 356 12.38 -3.96 10.05
N LEU A 357 12.68 -2.65 9.98
CA LEU A 357 12.90 -1.81 11.14
C LEU A 357 11.60 -1.42 11.86
N VAL A 358 11.77 -1.04 13.12
CA VAL A 358 10.69 -0.43 13.91
C VAL A 358 10.44 0.99 13.42
N MET A 359 9.15 1.30 13.28
CA MET A 359 8.65 2.63 12.99
C MET A 359 7.74 3.13 14.12
N MET A 360 7.56 4.42 14.21
CA MET A 360 6.46 5.04 14.94
C MET A 360 5.67 5.93 13.99
N PHE A 361 4.37 5.81 14.02
CA PHE A 361 3.45 6.68 13.28
C PHE A 361 2.82 7.70 14.22
N ASP A 362 2.76 8.94 13.76
CA ASP A 362 1.92 9.99 14.32
C ASP A 362 0.97 10.47 13.21
N THR A 363 -0.25 9.97 13.24
CA THR A 363 -1.25 10.17 12.19
C THR A 363 -2.66 9.96 12.74
N LYS A 364 -3.61 9.83 11.84
CA LYS A 364 -4.98 9.41 12.15
C LYS A 364 -5.30 8.13 11.39
N VAL A 365 -6.11 7.26 11.99
CA VAL A 365 -6.59 6.03 11.37
C VAL A 365 -8.12 6.00 11.36
N ALA A 366 -8.66 5.59 10.22
CA ALA A 366 -10.09 5.52 9.99
C ALA A 366 -10.74 4.39 10.81
N ASP A 367 -11.91 4.66 11.38
CA ASP A 367 -12.81 3.62 11.86
C ASP A 367 -13.79 3.16 10.76
N TYR A 368 -14.66 2.21 11.08
CA TYR A 368 -15.65 1.67 10.12
C TYR A 368 -16.67 2.72 9.62
N ALA A 369 -16.85 3.82 10.36
CA ALA A 369 -17.68 4.94 9.95
C ALA A 369 -16.90 6.00 9.15
N GLY A 370 -15.60 5.78 8.90
CA GLY A 370 -14.72 6.71 8.19
C GLY A 370 -14.24 7.88 9.04
N ARG A 371 -14.48 7.89 10.36
CA ARG A 371 -13.94 8.92 11.25
C ARG A 371 -12.46 8.69 11.46
N GLN A 372 -11.68 9.75 11.38
CA GLN A 372 -10.23 9.72 11.54
C GLN A 372 -9.87 9.92 13.02
N ASN A 373 -9.43 8.88 13.68
CA ASN A 373 -9.05 8.87 15.10
C ASN A 373 -7.53 8.99 15.26
N GLN A 374 -7.06 9.70 16.30
CA GLN A 374 -5.63 9.83 16.56
C GLN A 374 -4.97 8.46 16.70
N PHE A 375 -3.83 8.31 16.04
CA PHE A 375 -3.08 7.06 15.98
C PHE A 375 -1.59 7.32 16.16
N ASN A 376 -1.12 7.02 17.37
CA ASN A 376 0.28 7.04 17.75
C ASN A 376 0.69 5.63 18.13
N GLN A 377 1.36 4.92 17.22
CA GLN A 377 1.72 3.51 17.46
C GLN A 377 3.08 3.16 16.87
N PHE A 378 3.74 2.17 17.49
CA PHE A 378 4.88 1.48 16.90
C PHE A 378 4.40 0.44 15.91
N MET A 379 5.09 0.36 14.78
CA MET A 379 4.79 -0.54 13.67
C MET A 379 6.08 -1.10 13.08
N MET A 380 5.96 -2.08 12.19
CA MET A 380 7.11 -2.72 11.53
C MET A 380 7.05 -2.51 10.03
N ASP A 381 8.18 -2.13 9.43
CA ASP A 381 8.30 -1.93 7.99
C ASP A 381 8.52 -3.26 7.25
N GLN A 382 7.44 -3.99 6.98
CA GLN A 382 7.49 -5.39 6.53
C GLN A 382 7.02 -5.59 5.10
N ASP A 383 6.55 -4.53 4.43
CA ASP A 383 5.96 -4.68 3.10
C ASP A 383 6.30 -3.52 2.15
N THR A 384 5.92 -3.67 0.89
CA THR A 384 5.98 -2.65 -0.15
C THR A 384 4.83 -2.81 -1.12
N GLY A 385 4.49 -1.75 -1.82
CA GLY A 385 3.44 -1.75 -2.83
C GLY A 385 3.87 -1.10 -4.14
N GLY A 386 3.32 -1.58 -5.26
CA GLY A 386 3.61 -1.04 -6.58
C GLY A 386 3.18 0.43 -6.76
N ALA A 387 2.27 0.89 -5.94
CA ALA A 387 1.77 2.27 -5.92
C ALA A 387 2.47 3.17 -4.89
N ILE A 388 3.42 2.64 -4.11
CA ILE A 388 4.19 3.41 -3.11
C ILE A 388 5.55 3.74 -3.74
N ARG A 389 5.74 4.99 -4.19
CA ARG A 389 6.85 5.37 -5.09
C ARG A 389 7.70 6.53 -4.59
N ALA A 390 7.49 7.02 -3.38
CA ALA A 390 8.19 8.18 -2.85
C ALA A 390 8.22 8.21 -1.33
N ALA A 391 8.94 9.17 -0.75
CA ALA A 391 9.01 9.37 0.70
C ALA A 391 7.70 9.91 1.30
N GLY A 392 6.80 10.43 0.48
CA GLY A 392 5.56 11.08 0.90
C GLY A 392 4.40 10.14 1.19
N ARG A 393 4.59 8.82 1.15
CA ARG A 393 3.50 7.84 1.32
C ARG A 393 3.92 6.60 2.10
N ALA A 394 3.00 6.12 2.93
CA ALA A 394 3.06 4.79 3.54
C ALA A 394 1.65 4.20 3.65
N ASP A 395 1.55 2.87 3.56
CA ASP A 395 0.27 2.15 3.61
C ASP A 395 0.23 1.21 4.82
N ILE A 396 -0.75 1.39 5.71
CA ILE A 396 -0.95 0.53 6.88
C ILE A 396 -1.73 -0.73 6.46
N TYR A 397 -1.26 -1.90 6.88
CA TYR A 397 -2.01 -3.14 6.69
C TYR A 397 -3.22 -3.19 7.63
N MET A 398 -4.43 -3.29 7.07
CA MET A 398 -5.70 -3.24 7.82
C MET A 398 -6.29 -4.62 8.12
N GLY A 399 -5.64 -5.71 7.66
CA GLY A 399 -6.10 -7.07 7.92
C GLY A 399 -6.73 -7.76 6.72
N VAL A 400 -7.65 -8.69 6.99
CA VAL A 400 -8.22 -9.61 5.99
C VAL A 400 -9.73 -9.45 5.89
N GLY A 401 -10.26 -9.51 4.67
CA GLY A 401 -11.69 -9.61 4.37
C GLY A 401 -12.44 -8.27 4.40
N ALA A 402 -13.77 -8.35 4.37
CA ALA A 402 -14.65 -7.20 4.13
C ALA A 402 -14.49 -6.07 5.17
N ALA A 403 -14.30 -6.42 6.44
CA ALA A 403 -14.07 -5.42 7.50
C ALA A 403 -12.77 -4.64 7.26
N ALA A 404 -11.70 -5.33 6.90
CA ALA A 404 -10.42 -4.71 6.57
C ALA A 404 -10.51 -3.87 5.27
N GLU A 405 -11.30 -4.32 4.28
CA GLU A 405 -11.55 -3.56 3.05
C GLU A 405 -12.22 -2.21 3.34
N ILE A 406 -13.17 -2.16 4.28
CA ILE A 406 -13.81 -0.91 4.71
C ILE A 406 -12.79 0.02 5.37
N LEU A 407 -11.99 -0.48 6.29
CA LEU A 407 -10.96 0.32 6.97
C LEU A 407 -9.92 0.83 5.98
N ALA A 408 -9.39 -0.03 5.12
CA ALA A 408 -8.42 0.34 4.10
C ALA A 408 -8.98 1.36 3.11
N GLY A 409 -10.25 1.20 2.71
CA GLY A 409 -10.93 2.13 1.81
C GLY A 409 -11.21 3.50 2.41
N ASN A 410 -11.37 3.58 3.73
CA ASN A 410 -11.58 4.83 4.46
C ASN A 410 -10.28 5.48 4.93
N GLN A 411 -9.15 4.77 4.87
CA GLN A 411 -7.88 5.28 5.36
C GLN A 411 -7.27 6.27 4.38
N PHE A 412 -7.31 7.53 4.76
CA PHE A 412 -6.73 8.63 4.01
C PHE A 412 -6.45 9.79 4.99
N ALA A 413 -5.23 9.87 5.49
CA ALA A 413 -4.85 10.89 6.44
C ALA A 413 -3.42 11.38 6.19
N ASP A 414 -3.15 12.63 6.51
CA ASP A 414 -1.78 13.11 6.63
C ASP A 414 -1.20 12.70 7.99
N GLY A 415 0.10 12.46 8.01
CA GLY A 415 0.83 12.10 9.22
C GLY A 415 2.33 12.17 9.02
N THR A 416 3.08 11.74 10.01
CA THR A 416 4.52 11.56 9.91
C THR A 416 4.90 10.19 10.47
N PHE A 417 6.08 9.71 10.11
CA PHE A 417 6.62 8.48 10.69
C PHE A 417 8.12 8.58 10.90
N TYR A 418 8.57 7.79 11.86
CA TYR A 418 9.94 7.79 12.34
C TYR A 418 10.50 6.37 12.31
N TYR A 419 11.81 6.24 12.10
CA TYR A 419 12.57 4.99 12.24
C TYR A 419 13.51 5.08 13.42
N PHE A 420 13.74 3.94 14.07
CA PHE A 420 14.60 3.82 15.23
C PHE A 420 15.83 2.96 14.89
N VAL A 421 17.01 3.54 14.98
CA VAL A 421 18.28 2.87 14.68
C VAL A 421 19.15 2.89 15.90
N LEU A 422 19.54 1.74 16.41
CA LEU A 422 20.42 1.58 17.56
C LEU A 422 21.79 2.23 17.27
N LYS A 423 22.26 3.07 18.15
CA LYS A 423 23.60 3.67 18.02
C LYS A 423 24.68 2.59 18.09
N PRO A 424 25.77 2.69 17.31
CA PRO A 424 26.80 1.64 17.22
C PRO A 424 27.39 1.23 18.57
N GLU A 425 27.58 2.18 19.49
CA GLU A 425 28.15 1.93 20.82
C GLU A 425 27.29 1.03 21.72
N PHE A 426 26.00 0.89 21.42
CA PHE A 426 25.11 0.00 22.17
C PHE A 426 24.93 -1.39 21.55
N MET A 427 25.46 -1.65 20.34
CA MET A 427 25.27 -2.94 19.66
C MET A 427 25.78 -4.13 20.49
N ALA A 428 26.90 -3.97 21.20
CA ALA A 428 27.45 -5.01 22.05
C ALA A 428 26.52 -5.42 23.22
N LYS A 429 25.61 -4.53 23.64
CA LYS A 429 24.62 -4.81 24.69
C LYS A 429 23.51 -5.76 24.20
N TYR A 430 23.28 -5.79 22.89
CA TYR A 430 22.20 -6.58 22.28
C TYR A 430 22.78 -7.56 21.23
N PRO A 431 23.53 -8.59 21.68
CA PRO A 431 24.13 -9.55 20.78
C PRO A 431 23.05 -10.28 19.98
N LEU A 432 23.26 -10.37 18.68
CA LEU A 432 22.35 -11.14 17.83
C LEU A 432 22.46 -12.62 18.19
N PRO A 433 21.35 -13.37 18.17
CA PRO A 433 21.40 -14.81 18.34
C PRO A 433 22.35 -15.42 17.31
N THR A 434 23.26 -16.28 17.76
CA THR A 434 24.08 -17.07 16.83
C THR A 434 23.09 -17.87 15.99
N SER A 435 23.11 -17.67 14.67
CA SER A 435 22.24 -18.44 13.79
C SER A 435 22.61 -19.91 13.94
N ALA A 436 21.89 -20.61 14.84
CA ALA A 436 21.80 -22.04 14.68
C ALA A 436 21.36 -22.24 13.23
N LYS A 437 22.01 -23.13 12.47
CA LYS A 437 21.67 -23.47 11.08
C LYS A 437 20.18 -23.83 10.99
N THR A 438 19.31 -22.86 11.15
CA THR A 438 17.90 -23.00 10.89
C THR A 438 17.82 -23.02 9.37
N THR A 439 17.52 -24.18 8.85
CA THR A 439 16.96 -24.37 7.51
C THR A 439 16.06 -23.18 7.25
N PRO A 440 16.24 -22.42 6.16
CA PRO A 440 15.36 -21.31 5.85
C PRO A 440 13.93 -21.83 6.00
N ALA A 441 13.12 -21.21 6.85
CA ALA A 441 11.68 -21.40 6.76
C ALA A 441 11.40 -21.17 5.28
N ASN A 442 10.91 -22.18 4.58
CA ASN A 442 10.70 -22.15 3.16
C ASN A 442 9.93 -20.88 2.84
N ILE A 443 10.66 -19.84 2.49
CA ILE A 443 10.08 -18.66 1.85
C ILE A 443 9.61 -19.21 0.52
N VAL A 444 8.36 -19.61 0.47
CA VAL A 444 7.72 -20.05 -0.76
C VAL A 444 7.53 -18.78 -1.61
N ARG A 445 8.62 -18.29 -2.16
CA ARG A 445 8.56 -17.60 -3.45
C ARG A 445 8.01 -18.67 -4.37
N GLY A 446 6.71 -18.62 -4.71
CA GLY A 446 5.96 -19.65 -5.41
C GLY A 446 6.85 -20.62 -6.16
N THR A 447 7.15 -21.75 -5.55
CA THR A 447 7.90 -22.81 -6.22
C THR A 447 7.05 -23.20 -7.43
N PRO A 448 7.57 -23.21 -8.66
CA PRO A 448 6.81 -23.71 -9.79
C PRO A 448 6.31 -25.11 -9.41
N ALA A 449 5.00 -25.30 -9.38
CA ALA A 449 4.46 -26.66 -9.28
C ALA A 449 5.11 -27.46 -10.41
N ALA A 450 5.76 -28.57 -10.04
CA ALA A 450 6.38 -29.45 -11.00
C ALA A 450 5.37 -29.76 -12.10
N ALA A 451 5.76 -29.50 -13.35
CA ALA A 451 4.98 -29.89 -14.50
C ALA A 451 4.73 -31.40 -14.43
N PRO A 452 3.54 -31.91 -14.84
CA PRO A 452 3.31 -33.33 -14.91
C PRO A 452 4.33 -33.93 -15.90
N ASN A 453 5.02 -34.98 -15.43
CA ASN A 453 6.09 -35.69 -16.11
C ASN A 453 5.90 -35.82 -17.64
N ALA A 454 6.68 -35.09 -18.42
CA ALA A 454 7.06 -35.50 -19.74
C ALA A 454 8.30 -36.39 -19.56
N LYS A 455 8.15 -37.68 -19.88
CA LYS A 455 9.24 -38.66 -19.89
C LYS A 455 10.29 -38.26 -20.94
N GLY A 456 11.54 -38.12 -20.51
CA GLY A 456 12.73 -38.38 -21.29
C GLY A 456 13.29 -37.18 -22.05
N ALA A 457 14.23 -36.46 -21.42
CA ALA A 457 15.43 -35.91 -22.08
C ALA A 457 16.47 -35.57 -21.00
N SER A 458 17.65 -36.14 -21.12
CA SER A 458 18.81 -35.96 -20.26
C SER A 458 19.34 -34.52 -20.31
N ALA A 459 19.67 -33.98 -19.13
CA ALA A 459 20.26 -32.64 -18.96
C ALA A 459 21.74 -32.61 -19.43
N PRO A 460 22.17 -31.56 -20.11
CA PRO A 460 23.60 -31.27 -20.26
C PRO A 460 24.11 -30.43 -19.08
N ALA A 461 25.39 -30.65 -18.76
CA ALA A 461 26.15 -30.14 -17.64
C ALA A 461 26.24 -28.59 -17.62
N ALA A 462 26.35 -28.05 -16.40
CA ALA A 462 26.57 -26.64 -16.11
C ALA A 462 27.85 -26.10 -16.76
N ALA A 463 27.75 -25.09 -17.61
CA ALA A 463 28.86 -24.30 -18.13
C ALA A 463 28.97 -23.00 -17.33
N ASN A 464 30.19 -22.69 -16.88
CA ASN A 464 30.60 -21.44 -16.26
C ASN A 464 30.26 -20.24 -17.16
N LEU A 465 29.50 -19.30 -16.65
CA LEU A 465 29.24 -18.01 -17.32
C LEU A 465 30.25 -16.97 -16.85
N THR A 466 31.18 -16.66 -17.74
CA THR A 466 32.02 -15.46 -17.73
C THR A 466 31.15 -14.20 -17.88
N GLN A 467 31.49 -13.17 -17.09
CA GLN A 467 30.87 -11.85 -17.09
C GLN A 467 30.94 -11.21 -18.49
N VAL A 468 29.79 -10.74 -18.98
CA VAL A 468 29.70 -9.86 -20.16
C VAL A 468 29.46 -8.42 -19.63
N PRO A 469 30.26 -7.44 -20.10
CA PRO A 469 30.06 -6.05 -19.67
C PRO A 469 28.76 -5.47 -20.23
N ALA A 470 28.11 -4.61 -19.43
CA ALA A 470 26.87 -3.94 -19.78
C ALA A 470 27.04 -2.99 -20.98
N PRO A 471 26.07 -2.92 -21.89
CA PRO A 471 26.11 -1.95 -22.99
C PRO A 471 25.88 -0.52 -22.46
N PRO A 472 26.44 0.52 -23.10
CA PRO A 472 26.29 1.90 -22.69
C PRO A 472 24.85 2.38 -22.86
N LEU A 473 24.39 3.17 -21.88
CA LEU A 473 23.08 3.83 -21.89
C LEU A 473 22.94 4.74 -23.11
N ALA A 474 21.92 4.53 -23.89
CA ALA A 474 21.55 5.42 -24.99
C ALA A 474 21.19 6.81 -24.45
N GLN A 475 21.80 7.85 -25.00
CA GLN A 475 21.46 9.25 -24.71
C GLN A 475 20.08 9.57 -25.26
N PRO A 476 19.28 10.40 -24.55
CA PRO A 476 18.00 10.87 -25.07
C PRO A 476 18.22 11.74 -26.32
N PRO A 477 17.29 11.75 -27.29
CA PRO A 477 17.41 12.56 -28.47
C PRO A 477 17.38 14.05 -28.12
N ALA A 478 18.23 14.84 -28.80
CA ALA A 478 18.33 16.27 -28.64
C ALA A 478 17.00 16.97 -28.94
N SER A 479 16.59 17.85 -28.05
CA SER A 479 15.40 18.68 -28.21
C SER A 479 15.55 19.61 -29.40
N THR A 480 14.61 19.56 -30.31
CA THR A 480 14.47 20.50 -31.46
C THR A 480 14.19 21.92 -30.91
N PRO A 481 14.87 22.96 -31.37
CA PRO A 481 14.59 24.33 -30.93
C PRO A 481 13.23 24.82 -31.48
N ALA A 482 12.51 25.56 -30.63
CA ALA A 482 11.24 26.16 -30.96
C ALA A 482 11.38 27.22 -32.10
N PRO A 483 10.39 27.38 -32.99
CA PRO A 483 10.43 28.39 -34.05
C PRO A 483 10.32 29.81 -33.47
N ALA A 484 11.10 30.72 -34.07
CA ALA A 484 11.12 32.13 -33.73
C ALA A 484 9.78 32.84 -34.05
N PRO A 485 9.37 33.88 -33.28
CA PRO A 485 8.15 34.62 -33.54
C PRO A 485 8.28 35.48 -34.82
N ALA A 486 7.19 35.53 -35.59
CA ALA A 486 7.09 36.32 -36.82
C ALA A 486 7.18 37.86 -36.50
N PRO A 487 7.75 38.66 -37.40
CA PRO A 487 7.85 40.09 -37.24
C PRO A 487 6.48 40.77 -37.42
N LYS A 488 6.31 41.91 -36.68
CA LYS A 488 5.12 42.78 -36.73
C LYS A 488 4.96 43.47 -38.09
#